data_e7f147a783060ec291707bf8f15cec0a
#
_entry.id   e7f147a783060ec291707bf8f15cec0a
#
_cell.length_a   1.000
_cell.length_b   1.000
_cell.length_c   1.000
_cell.angle_alpha   90.00
_cell.angle_beta   90.00
_cell.angle_gamma   90.00
#
_symmetry.space_group_name_H-M   'P 1'
#
loop_
_entity.id
_entity.type
_entity.pdbx_description
1 polymer ?
#
loop_
_entity_poly.entity_id
_entity_poly.type
_entity_poly.pdbx_seq_one_letter_code
_entity_poly.pdbx_strand_id
1 'polypeptide(L)'
;MQSYFKGSTKDFFIAITILADIRIYIVVLILIFCLDSRDSSIYFMINFSFYSLFLNILRIAYRKPRPYMEDPDIVPYLWSGEFGTPSGHAFFSAYLPTILALYYVNSSKRLNTIRNKIVANWIYVGLFIFTIIISFTRVVNGVHTIDQVLFGLQIGWFLAFYIHWNLKNMMLNHINQFLLGEEFAKKEAWKHFILLLMVFVFFLSLFLVPYFIIKATYTPPGEWETTMRGHDHWKLK
;
A
#
# COMPACT_ATOMS: atom_id res chain seq x y z
N MET A 1 -3.65 26.03 -2.67
CA MET A 1 -2.72 25.44 -1.66
C MET A 1 -1.29 25.38 -2.17
N GLN A 2 -1.02 24.88 -3.39
CA GLN A 2 0.35 24.78 -3.95
C GLN A 2 1.10 26.11 -4.08
N SER A 3 0.42 27.23 -4.30
CA SER A 3 1.03 28.56 -4.43
C SER A 3 1.83 29.00 -3.20
N TYR A 4 1.53 28.44 -2.03
CA TYR A 4 2.22 28.74 -0.77
C TYR A 4 3.52 27.92 -0.57
N PHE A 5 3.71 26.82 -1.32
CA PHE A 5 4.83 25.90 -1.15
C PHE A 5 5.75 25.93 -2.38
N LYS A 6 6.68 26.89 -2.43
CA LYS A 6 7.68 27.04 -3.50
C LYS A 6 9.09 26.80 -2.99
N GLY A 7 10.03 26.42 -3.89
CA GLY A 7 11.45 26.24 -3.56
C GLY A 7 11.72 25.09 -2.58
N SER A 8 12.49 25.33 -1.54
CA SER A 8 12.92 24.33 -0.55
C SER A 8 11.79 23.59 0.14
N THR A 9 10.62 24.23 0.27
CA THR A 9 9.44 23.60 0.86
C THR A 9 8.87 22.51 -0.05
N LYS A 10 8.91 22.71 -1.38
CA LYS A 10 8.53 21.68 -2.35
C LYS A 10 9.42 20.43 -2.20
N ASP A 11 10.75 20.63 -2.14
CA ASP A 11 11.70 19.52 -2.03
C ASP A 11 11.54 18.75 -0.73
N PHE A 12 11.18 19.44 0.37
CA PHE A 12 10.83 18.84 1.64
C PHE A 12 9.62 17.90 1.54
N PHE A 13 8.52 18.31 0.89
CA PHE A 13 7.34 17.45 0.72
C PHE A 13 7.60 16.27 -0.22
N ILE A 14 8.43 16.47 -1.24
CA ILE A 14 8.87 15.36 -2.10
C ILE A 14 9.69 14.36 -1.29
N ALA A 15 10.66 14.82 -0.50
CA ALA A 15 11.51 13.96 0.33
C ALA A 15 10.70 13.13 1.34
N ILE A 16 9.74 13.76 2.02
CA ILE A 16 8.84 13.03 2.95
C ILE A 16 8.03 11.95 2.20
N THR A 17 7.54 12.27 1.00
CA THR A 17 6.79 11.30 0.19
C THR A 17 7.59 10.04 -0.13
N ILE A 18 8.91 10.14 -0.28
CA ILE A 18 9.80 8.99 -0.54
C ILE A 18 9.70 7.95 0.59
N LEU A 19 9.49 8.37 1.84
CA LEU A 19 9.36 7.44 2.98
C LEU A 19 8.17 6.46 2.85
N ALA A 20 7.17 6.81 2.06
CA ALA A 20 6.03 5.94 1.77
C ALA A 20 6.03 5.41 0.33
N ASP A 21 7.18 5.44 -0.34
CA ASP A 21 7.35 4.83 -1.66
C ASP A 21 7.39 3.30 -1.54
N ILE A 22 6.78 2.61 -2.51
CA ILE A 22 6.74 1.15 -2.55
C ILE A 22 8.13 0.52 -2.49
N ARG A 23 9.15 1.19 -3.01
CA ARG A 23 10.56 0.73 -2.98
C ARG A 23 11.08 0.64 -1.55
N ILE A 24 10.75 1.59 -0.69
CA ILE A 24 11.14 1.55 0.74
C ILE A 24 10.46 0.36 1.43
N TYR A 25 9.20 0.10 1.14
CA TYR A 25 8.49 -1.06 1.71
C TYR A 25 9.07 -2.39 1.23
N ILE A 26 9.52 -2.48 -0.02
CA ILE A 26 10.25 -3.66 -0.51
C ILE A 26 11.56 -3.86 0.27
N VAL A 27 12.32 -2.79 0.50
CA VAL A 27 13.55 -2.86 1.32
C VAL A 27 13.23 -3.34 2.75
N VAL A 28 12.18 -2.82 3.37
CA VAL A 28 11.73 -3.27 4.71
C VAL A 28 11.38 -4.77 4.69
N LEU A 29 10.69 -5.26 3.67
CA LEU A 29 10.36 -6.68 3.54
C LEU A 29 11.60 -7.56 3.35
N ILE A 30 12.59 -7.09 2.58
CA ILE A 30 13.88 -7.78 2.43
C ILE A 30 14.60 -7.85 3.79
N LEU A 31 14.62 -6.76 4.55
CA LEU A 31 15.20 -6.77 5.89
C LEU A 31 14.50 -7.74 6.83
N ILE A 32 13.18 -7.79 6.81
CA ILE A 32 12.40 -8.78 7.57
C ILE A 32 12.79 -10.20 7.14
N PHE A 33 12.89 -10.44 5.84
CA PHE A 33 13.29 -11.75 5.30
C PHE A 33 14.70 -12.17 5.77
N CYS A 34 15.63 -11.24 5.88
CA CYS A 34 17.00 -11.51 6.30
C CYS A 34 17.18 -11.64 7.82
N LEU A 35 16.36 -10.95 8.62
CA LEU A 35 16.60 -10.76 10.05
C LEU A 35 15.58 -11.46 10.96
N ASP A 36 14.42 -11.84 10.43
CA ASP A 36 13.33 -12.45 11.21
C ASP A 36 13.13 -13.94 10.86
N SER A 37 12.15 -14.55 11.50
CA SER A 37 11.75 -15.93 11.24
C SER A 37 11.13 -16.09 9.84
N ARG A 38 11.27 -17.30 9.28
CA ARG A 38 10.75 -17.61 7.93
C ARG A 38 9.25 -17.46 7.83
N ASP A 39 8.53 -17.86 8.87
CA ASP A 39 7.07 -17.75 8.94
C ASP A 39 6.59 -16.30 8.91
N SER A 40 7.23 -15.42 9.69
CA SER A 40 6.96 -13.98 9.69
C SER A 40 7.24 -13.38 8.30
N SER A 41 8.37 -13.72 7.71
CA SER A 41 8.79 -13.20 6.42
C SER A 41 7.80 -13.57 5.33
N ILE A 42 7.41 -14.84 5.25
CA ILE A 42 6.42 -15.34 4.28
C ILE A 42 5.06 -14.66 4.53
N TYR A 43 4.65 -14.53 5.81
CA TYR A 43 3.41 -13.85 6.16
C TYR A 43 3.36 -12.42 5.61
N PHE A 44 4.40 -11.61 5.83
CA PHE A 44 4.43 -10.24 5.33
C PHE A 44 4.55 -10.15 3.81
N MET A 45 5.30 -11.04 3.16
CA MET A 45 5.41 -11.07 1.70
C MET A 45 4.07 -11.42 1.03
N ILE A 46 3.34 -12.41 1.53
CA ILE A 46 2.00 -12.75 1.03
C ILE A 46 1.06 -11.57 1.17
N ASN A 47 1.03 -10.96 2.37
CA ASN A 47 0.17 -9.81 2.64
C ASN A 47 0.49 -8.63 1.71
N PHE A 48 1.76 -8.26 1.58
CA PHE A 48 2.16 -7.15 0.72
C PHE A 48 1.77 -7.39 -0.75
N SER A 49 2.05 -8.58 -1.27
CA SER A 49 1.73 -8.94 -2.66
C SER A 49 0.23 -8.89 -2.92
N PHE A 50 -0.56 -9.48 -2.03
CA PHE A 50 -2.01 -9.54 -2.15
C PHE A 50 -2.64 -8.14 -2.15
N TYR A 51 -2.21 -7.27 -1.22
CA TYR A 51 -2.79 -5.93 -1.12
C TYR A 51 -2.27 -4.95 -2.16
N SER A 52 -1.08 -5.19 -2.69
CA SER A 52 -0.62 -4.47 -3.88
C SER A 52 -1.51 -4.75 -5.10
N LEU A 53 -1.90 -6.01 -5.30
CA LEU A 53 -2.86 -6.39 -6.34
C LEU A 53 -4.24 -5.81 -6.07
N PHE A 54 -4.74 -5.92 -4.84
CA PHE A 54 -6.04 -5.38 -4.43
C PHE A 54 -6.15 -3.87 -4.68
N LEU A 55 -5.12 -3.10 -4.31
CA LEU A 55 -5.06 -1.66 -4.58
C LEU A 55 -5.20 -1.35 -6.07
N ASN A 56 -4.50 -2.12 -6.92
CA ASN A 56 -4.56 -1.92 -8.37
C ASN A 56 -5.94 -2.32 -8.95
N ILE A 57 -6.59 -3.35 -8.42
CA ILE A 57 -7.97 -3.70 -8.77
C ILE A 57 -8.91 -2.53 -8.45
N LEU A 58 -8.79 -1.93 -7.27
CA LEU A 58 -9.60 -0.77 -6.89
C LEU A 58 -9.36 0.42 -7.83
N ARG A 59 -8.12 0.71 -8.20
CA ARG A 59 -7.81 1.79 -9.15
C ARG A 59 -8.48 1.57 -10.49
N ILE A 60 -8.45 0.35 -11.01
CA ILE A 60 -9.11 -0.03 -12.24
C ILE A 60 -10.64 0.05 -12.12
N ALA A 61 -11.21 -0.31 -10.96
CA ALA A 61 -12.65 -0.24 -10.73
C ALA A 61 -13.16 1.20 -10.65
N TYR A 62 -12.46 2.07 -9.92
CA TYR A 62 -12.89 3.46 -9.72
C TYR A 62 -12.57 4.38 -10.90
N ARG A 63 -11.45 4.17 -11.59
CA ARG A 63 -11.00 4.94 -12.78
C ARG A 63 -11.07 6.47 -12.63
N LYS A 64 -10.98 6.98 -11.42
CA LYS A 64 -11.00 8.42 -11.17
C LYS A 64 -9.68 9.08 -11.59
N PRO A 65 -9.71 10.23 -12.25
CA PRO A 65 -8.51 10.96 -12.64
C PRO A 65 -7.77 11.51 -11.42
N ARG A 66 -6.56 11.96 -11.65
CA ARG A 66 -5.80 12.76 -10.68
C ARG A 66 -6.17 14.24 -10.87
N PRO A 67 -6.03 15.10 -9.83
CA PRO A 67 -6.45 16.48 -9.91
C PRO A 67 -5.82 17.25 -11.08
N TYR A 68 -4.54 17.02 -11.38
CA TYR A 68 -3.84 17.67 -12.49
C TYR A 68 -4.25 17.17 -13.90
N MET A 69 -5.07 16.12 -13.98
CA MET A 69 -5.65 15.66 -15.25
C MET A 69 -6.93 16.44 -15.61
N GLU A 70 -7.59 16.98 -14.59
CA GLU A 70 -8.85 17.73 -14.73
C GLU A 70 -8.65 19.24 -14.66
N ASP A 71 -7.71 19.71 -13.83
CA ASP A 71 -7.46 21.11 -13.58
C ASP A 71 -6.05 21.53 -14.07
N PRO A 72 -5.94 22.35 -15.11
CA PRO A 72 -4.65 22.82 -15.65
C PRO A 72 -3.86 23.72 -14.70
N ASP A 73 -4.53 24.32 -13.70
CA ASP A 73 -3.86 25.17 -12.71
C ASP A 73 -3.12 24.37 -11.66
N ILE A 74 -3.36 23.06 -11.57
CA ILE A 74 -2.69 22.16 -10.64
C ILE A 74 -1.44 21.55 -11.31
N VAL A 75 -0.26 22.03 -10.94
CA VAL A 75 1.01 21.50 -11.41
C VAL A 75 1.52 20.42 -10.46
N PRO A 76 1.52 19.13 -10.85
CA PRO A 76 1.99 18.07 -9.96
C PRO A 76 3.49 18.16 -9.75
N TYR A 77 3.96 17.96 -8.53
CA TYR A 77 5.39 17.86 -8.25
C TYR A 77 5.98 16.49 -8.65
N LEU A 78 5.12 15.48 -8.73
CA LEU A 78 5.46 14.11 -9.18
C LEU A 78 4.40 13.63 -10.18
N TRP A 79 4.83 13.20 -11.34
CA TRP A 79 3.94 12.72 -12.40
C TRP A 79 3.63 11.24 -12.24
N SER A 80 2.40 10.85 -12.56
CA SER A 80 1.99 9.45 -12.68
C SER A 80 0.84 9.32 -13.68
N GLY A 81 0.94 8.40 -14.63
CA GLY A 81 -0.13 8.09 -15.58
C GLY A 81 -1.23 7.16 -15.06
N GLU A 82 -1.19 6.79 -13.77
CA GLU A 82 -2.16 5.89 -13.17
C GLU A 82 -3.39 6.64 -12.66
N PHE A 83 -4.54 5.94 -12.55
CA PHE A 83 -5.73 6.47 -11.90
C PHE A 83 -5.46 6.92 -10.46
N GLY A 84 -6.22 7.94 -10.02
CA GLY A 84 -5.99 8.59 -8.72
C GLY A 84 -6.58 7.87 -7.51
N THR A 85 -7.61 7.04 -7.67
CA THR A 85 -8.37 6.48 -6.55
C THR A 85 -8.20 4.97 -6.42
N PRO A 86 -7.82 4.48 -5.23
CA PRO A 86 -7.36 5.19 -4.03
C PRO A 86 -5.88 5.60 -4.10
N SER A 87 -5.47 6.54 -3.23
CA SER A 87 -4.06 6.94 -3.11
C SER A 87 -3.20 5.80 -2.57
N GLY A 88 -2.21 5.36 -3.38
CA GLY A 88 -1.33 4.25 -2.99
C GLY A 88 -0.41 4.58 -1.83
N HIS A 89 0.17 5.79 -1.77
CA HIS A 89 1.01 6.21 -0.66
C HIS A 89 0.22 6.29 0.66
N ALA A 90 -0.99 6.85 0.63
CA ALA A 90 -1.86 6.88 1.81
C ALA A 90 -2.23 5.46 2.26
N PHE A 91 -2.59 4.59 1.32
CA PHE A 91 -2.92 3.20 1.59
C PHE A 91 -1.74 2.45 2.24
N PHE A 92 -0.56 2.45 1.61
CA PHE A 92 0.58 1.70 2.12
C PHE A 92 1.16 2.29 3.41
N SER A 93 1.14 3.62 3.59
CA SER A 93 1.55 4.24 4.85
C SER A 93 0.62 3.89 6.02
N ALA A 94 -0.66 3.67 5.76
CA ALA A 94 -1.62 3.20 6.75
C ALA A 94 -1.52 1.69 6.98
N TYR A 95 -1.35 0.91 5.92
CA TYR A 95 -1.43 -0.55 5.98
C TYR A 95 -0.17 -1.19 6.57
N LEU A 96 0.99 -1.05 5.91
CA LEU A 96 2.17 -1.85 6.23
C LEU A 96 2.78 -1.51 7.61
N PRO A 97 3.01 -0.25 7.99
CA PRO A 97 3.52 0.05 9.31
C PRO A 97 2.56 -0.37 10.43
N THR A 98 1.25 -0.27 10.19
CA THR A 98 0.24 -0.68 11.19
C THR A 98 0.24 -2.19 11.39
N ILE A 99 0.26 -3.01 10.33
CA ILE A 99 0.28 -4.46 10.48
C ILE A 99 1.59 -4.96 11.10
N LEU A 100 2.72 -4.30 10.77
CA LEU A 100 4.01 -4.58 11.42
C LEU A 100 3.95 -4.28 12.93
N ALA A 101 3.45 -3.10 13.30
CA ALA A 101 3.32 -2.74 14.71
C ALA A 101 2.38 -3.69 15.46
N LEU A 102 1.22 -4.01 14.88
CA LEU A 102 0.28 -4.98 15.46
C LEU A 102 0.92 -6.37 15.63
N TYR A 103 1.72 -6.79 14.64
CA TYR A 103 2.40 -8.08 14.70
C TYR A 103 3.45 -8.12 15.81
N TYR A 104 4.38 -7.19 15.83
CA TYR A 104 5.52 -7.22 16.78
C TYR A 104 5.17 -6.69 18.15
N VAL A 105 4.37 -5.64 18.26
CA VAL A 105 3.99 -5.05 19.55
C VAL A 105 3.09 -6.00 20.32
N ASN A 106 2.05 -6.57 19.69
CA ASN A 106 1.11 -7.45 20.36
C ASN A 106 1.68 -8.87 20.61
N SER A 107 2.67 -9.31 19.84
CA SER A 107 3.30 -10.64 20.04
C SER A 107 4.40 -10.62 21.10
N SER A 108 4.86 -9.46 21.52
CA SER A 108 5.96 -9.34 22.48
C SER A 108 5.51 -9.57 23.91
N LYS A 109 5.91 -10.70 24.52
CA LYS A 109 5.73 -10.98 25.95
C LYS A 109 6.38 -9.91 26.85
N ARG A 110 7.37 -9.16 26.35
CA ARG A 110 8.04 -8.06 27.07
C ARG A 110 7.14 -6.84 27.26
N LEU A 111 6.07 -6.70 26.49
CA LEU A 111 5.17 -5.53 26.53
C LEU A 111 4.05 -5.65 27.57
N ASN A 112 4.06 -6.69 28.42
CA ASN A 112 3.06 -6.84 29.48
C ASN A 112 3.28 -5.91 30.69
N THR A 113 4.42 -5.22 30.79
CA THR A 113 4.70 -4.23 31.85
C THR A 113 4.01 -2.91 31.51
N ILE A 114 3.55 -2.16 32.54
CA ILE A 114 2.87 -0.85 32.36
C ILE A 114 3.73 0.11 31.50
N ARG A 115 5.04 0.19 31.79
CA ARG A 115 5.99 1.02 31.00
C ARG A 115 5.99 0.66 29.51
N ASN A 116 5.92 -0.61 29.20
CA ASN A 116 5.95 -1.10 27.82
C ASN A 116 4.63 -0.86 27.09
N LYS A 117 3.49 -0.86 27.80
CA LYS A 117 2.18 -0.45 27.26
C LYS A 117 2.18 1.02 26.84
N ILE A 118 2.83 1.88 27.65
CA ILE A 118 2.99 3.29 27.32
C ILE A 118 3.82 3.44 26.02
N VAL A 119 4.94 2.71 25.91
CA VAL A 119 5.76 2.72 24.68
C VAL A 119 4.96 2.23 23.48
N ALA A 120 4.19 1.15 23.62
CA ALA A 120 3.32 0.63 22.56
C ALA A 120 2.30 1.69 22.08
N ASN A 121 1.66 2.40 23.00
CA ASN A 121 0.73 3.47 22.66
C ASN A 121 1.42 4.60 21.88
N TRP A 122 2.63 5.00 22.27
CA TRP A 122 3.39 6.02 21.55
C TRP A 122 3.80 5.57 20.14
N ILE A 123 4.08 4.27 19.93
CA ILE A 123 4.30 3.72 18.59
C ILE A 123 3.05 3.93 17.73
N TYR A 124 1.86 3.58 18.22
CA TYR A 124 0.62 3.78 17.46
C TYR A 124 0.31 5.25 17.19
N VAL A 125 0.54 6.13 18.16
CA VAL A 125 0.40 7.59 17.97
C VAL A 125 1.38 8.08 16.89
N GLY A 126 2.64 7.64 16.94
CA GLY A 126 3.65 7.99 15.94
C GLY A 126 3.28 7.51 14.54
N LEU A 127 2.78 6.28 14.41
CA LEU A 127 2.30 5.74 13.14
C LEU A 127 1.09 6.52 12.60
N PHE A 128 0.16 6.90 13.45
CA PHE A 128 -0.97 7.73 13.06
C PHE A 128 -0.50 9.09 12.52
N ILE A 129 0.40 9.77 13.25
CA ILE A 129 0.98 11.05 12.82
C ILE A 129 1.73 10.88 11.48
N PHE A 130 2.56 9.84 11.35
CA PHE A 130 3.27 9.52 10.12
C PHE A 130 2.31 9.38 8.93
N THR A 131 1.23 8.62 9.09
CA THR A 131 0.23 8.40 8.04
C THR A 131 -0.45 9.70 7.61
N ILE A 132 -0.78 10.58 8.58
CA ILE A 132 -1.39 11.88 8.29
C ILE A 132 -0.41 12.79 7.54
N ILE A 133 0.87 12.81 7.95
CA ILE A 133 1.90 13.59 7.28
C ILE A 133 2.06 13.13 5.82
N ILE A 134 2.21 11.81 5.59
CA ILE A 134 2.31 11.25 4.22
C ILE A 134 1.08 11.64 3.40
N SER A 135 -0.10 11.50 3.95
CA SER A 135 -1.37 11.83 3.31
C SER A 135 -1.44 13.30 2.91
N PHE A 136 -1.03 14.19 3.79
CA PHE A 136 -0.98 15.62 3.54
C PHE A 136 0.00 15.94 2.39
N THR A 137 1.17 15.28 2.34
CA THR A 137 2.13 15.49 1.23
C THR A 137 1.52 15.17 -0.13
N ARG A 138 0.60 14.19 -0.20
CA ARG A 138 -0.02 13.80 -1.49
C ARG A 138 -0.95 14.89 -2.04
N VAL A 139 -1.66 15.58 -1.16
CA VAL A 139 -2.53 16.71 -1.52
C VAL A 139 -1.68 17.93 -1.90
N VAL A 140 -0.65 18.25 -1.10
CA VAL A 140 0.26 19.38 -1.38
C VAL A 140 1.01 19.18 -2.70
N ASN A 141 1.46 17.95 -2.98
CA ASN A 141 2.14 17.62 -4.23
C ASN A 141 1.21 17.66 -5.45
N GLY A 142 -0.09 17.91 -5.28
CA GLY A 142 -1.08 18.03 -6.36
C GLY A 142 -1.39 16.71 -7.08
N VAL A 143 -1.06 15.56 -6.48
CA VAL A 143 -1.18 14.25 -7.13
C VAL A 143 -2.41 13.47 -6.74
N HIS A 144 -3.08 13.88 -5.66
CA HIS A 144 -4.34 13.28 -5.20
C HIS A 144 -5.24 14.33 -4.56
N THR A 145 -6.55 14.12 -4.68
CA THR A 145 -7.58 14.86 -3.94
C THR A 145 -7.71 14.33 -2.52
N ILE A 146 -8.36 15.08 -1.65
CA ILE A 146 -8.57 14.69 -0.23
C ILE A 146 -9.37 13.40 -0.12
N ASP A 147 -10.42 13.23 -0.93
CA ASP A 147 -11.24 12.00 -0.96
C ASP A 147 -10.44 10.77 -1.36
N GLN A 148 -9.55 10.88 -2.37
CA GLN A 148 -8.66 9.81 -2.80
C GLN A 148 -7.70 9.36 -1.71
N VAL A 149 -7.21 10.33 -0.93
CA VAL A 149 -6.30 10.09 0.19
C VAL A 149 -7.03 9.47 1.36
N LEU A 150 -8.18 10.03 1.78
CA LEU A 150 -8.98 9.50 2.88
C LEU A 150 -9.45 8.08 2.60
N PHE A 151 -9.87 7.78 1.37
CA PHE A 151 -10.26 6.44 0.98
C PHE A 151 -9.08 5.46 1.07
N GLY A 152 -7.88 5.87 0.63
CA GLY A 152 -6.67 5.07 0.79
C GLY A 152 -6.34 4.76 2.24
N LEU A 153 -6.42 5.77 3.14
CA LEU A 153 -6.22 5.60 4.57
C LEU A 153 -7.20 4.62 5.20
N GLN A 154 -8.49 4.82 4.93
CA GLN A 154 -9.57 3.99 5.51
C GLN A 154 -9.39 2.52 5.14
N ILE A 155 -9.16 2.22 3.86
CA ILE A 155 -8.93 0.83 3.41
C ILE A 155 -7.64 0.29 4.00
N GLY A 156 -6.55 1.07 4.03
CA GLY A 156 -5.27 0.63 4.56
C GLY A 156 -5.37 0.21 6.03
N TRP A 157 -5.94 1.04 6.89
CA TRP A 157 -6.16 0.69 8.30
C TRP A 157 -7.16 -0.45 8.48
N PHE A 158 -8.30 -0.41 7.75
CA PHE A 158 -9.28 -1.48 7.83
C PHE A 158 -8.66 -2.84 7.56
N LEU A 159 -7.88 -2.95 6.49
CA LEU A 159 -7.24 -4.21 6.11
C LEU A 159 -6.15 -4.63 7.10
N ALA A 160 -5.34 -3.71 7.62
CA ALA A 160 -4.33 -4.02 8.63
C ALA A 160 -4.96 -4.62 9.89
N PHE A 161 -6.04 -4.03 10.39
CA PHE A 161 -6.76 -4.52 11.54
C PHE A 161 -7.50 -5.82 11.25
N TYR A 162 -8.20 -5.91 10.12
CA TYR A 162 -8.95 -7.11 9.74
C TYR A 162 -8.05 -8.34 9.66
N ILE A 163 -6.89 -8.22 9.01
CA ILE A 163 -5.93 -9.33 8.88
C ILE A 163 -5.36 -9.71 10.23
N HIS A 164 -4.94 -8.72 11.01
CA HIS A 164 -4.32 -9.00 12.29
C HIS A 164 -5.24 -9.79 13.23
N TRP A 165 -6.51 -9.41 13.30
CA TRP A 165 -7.45 -10.06 14.24
C TRP A 165 -8.12 -11.30 13.68
N ASN A 166 -8.39 -11.37 12.38
CA ASN A 166 -9.17 -12.45 11.80
C ASN A 166 -8.34 -13.49 11.04
N LEU A 167 -7.27 -13.07 10.35
CA LEU A 167 -6.56 -13.95 9.41
C LEU A 167 -5.16 -14.34 9.87
N LYS A 168 -4.50 -13.56 10.73
CA LYS A 168 -3.09 -13.78 11.13
C LYS A 168 -2.83 -15.22 11.59
N ASN A 169 -3.60 -15.71 12.56
CA ASN A 169 -3.36 -17.02 13.14
C ASN A 169 -3.59 -18.14 12.13
N MET A 170 -4.63 -18.03 11.31
CA MET A 170 -4.91 -18.96 10.22
C MET A 170 -3.75 -19.00 9.22
N MET A 171 -3.30 -17.83 8.76
CA MET A 171 -2.19 -17.72 7.80
C MET A 171 -0.89 -18.31 8.38
N LEU A 172 -0.53 -17.95 9.62
CA LEU A 172 0.68 -18.47 10.28
C LEU A 172 0.61 -19.99 10.48
N ASN A 173 -0.54 -20.53 10.84
CA ASN A 173 -0.71 -21.97 10.96
C ASN A 173 -0.48 -22.69 9.64
N HIS A 174 -1.02 -22.18 8.53
CA HIS A 174 -0.78 -22.77 7.20
C HIS A 174 0.67 -22.64 6.75
N ILE A 175 1.30 -21.48 6.99
CA ILE A 175 2.71 -21.27 6.70
C ILE A 175 3.58 -22.24 7.50
N ASN A 176 3.32 -22.39 8.78
CA ASN A 176 4.07 -23.30 9.65
C ASN A 176 3.89 -24.77 9.25
N GLN A 177 2.68 -25.19 8.91
CA GLN A 177 2.44 -26.55 8.38
C GLN A 177 3.22 -26.79 7.08
N PHE A 178 3.33 -25.80 6.22
CA PHE A 178 4.13 -25.87 4.99
C PHE A 178 5.63 -25.96 5.28
N LEU A 179 6.14 -25.23 6.30
CA LEU A 179 7.56 -25.18 6.64
C LEU A 179 8.07 -26.38 7.44
N LEU A 180 7.23 -26.99 8.28
CA LEU A 180 7.64 -28.05 9.23
C LEU A 180 7.92 -29.41 8.58
N GLY A 181 7.54 -29.67 7.34
CA GLY A 181 8.14 -30.64 6.45
C GLY A 181 8.11 -32.13 6.82
N GLU A 182 7.27 -32.60 7.76
CA GLU A 182 7.04 -34.04 7.93
C GLU A 182 6.32 -34.63 6.70
N GLU A 183 6.60 -35.88 6.35
CA GLU A 183 6.17 -36.47 5.08
C GLU A 183 4.64 -36.49 4.88
N PHE A 184 3.90 -36.66 5.96
CA PHE A 184 2.44 -36.52 5.97
C PHE A 184 2.01 -35.03 5.86
N ALA A 185 2.73 -34.15 6.52
CA ALA A 185 2.53 -32.70 6.44
C ALA A 185 2.87 -32.15 5.04
N LYS A 186 3.83 -32.76 4.30
CA LYS A 186 4.13 -32.37 2.92
C LYS A 186 2.94 -32.55 1.99
N LYS A 187 2.19 -33.65 2.08
CA LYS A 187 1.01 -33.88 1.24
C LYS A 187 -0.11 -32.90 1.53
N GLU A 188 -0.35 -32.58 2.80
CA GLU A 188 -1.34 -31.55 3.21
C GLU A 188 -0.81 -30.13 2.91
N ALA A 189 0.48 -29.88 3.11
CA ALA A 189 1.14 -28.62 2.77
C ALA A 189 1.00 -28.27 1.28
N TRP A 190 1.12 -29.26 0.39
CA TRP A 190 0.90 -29.06 -1.04
C TRP A 190 -0.54 -28.64 -1.36
N LYS A 191 -1.54 -29.17 -0.65
CA LYS A 191 -2.93 -28.73 -0.82
C LYS A 191 -3.09 -27.24 -0.45
N HIS A 192 -2.50 -26.84 0.67
CA HIS A 192 -2.53 -25.43 1.10
C HIS A 192 -1.75 -24.53 0.15
N PHE A 193 -0.59 -24.99 -0.35
CA PHE A 193 0.16 -24.26 -1.36
C PHE A 193 -0.64 -24.09 -2.66
N ILE A 194 -1.27 -25.16 -3.15
CA ILE A 194 -2.14 -25.10 -4.33
C ILE A 194 -3.32 -24.17 -4.09
N LEU A 195 -3.94 -24.21 -2.91
CA LEU A 195 -5.03 -23.29 -2.56
C LEU A 195 -4.56 -21.85 -2.58
N LEU A 196 -3.42 -21.53 -1.95
CA LEU A 196 -2.83 -20.19 -1.97
C LEU A 196 -2.48 -19.74 -3.39
N LEU A 197 -1.92 -20.65 -4.20
CA LEU A 197 -1.62 -20.38 -5.60
C LEU A 197 -2.90 -20.11 -6.40
N MET A 198 -3.95 -20.89 -6.21
CA MET A 198 -5.26 -20.67 -6.87
C MET A 198 -5.85 -19.33 -6.47
N VAL A 199 -5.80 -18.98 -5.18
CA VAL A 199 -6.26 -17.67 -4.67
C VAL A 199 -5.43 -16.56 -5.29
N PHE A 200 -4.10 -16.70 -5.33
CA PHE A 200 -3.22 -15.71 -5.97
C PHE A 200 -3.52 -15.54 -7.47
N VAL A 201 -3.63 -16.65 -8.21
CA VAL A 201 -3.98 -16.64 -9.65
C VAL A 201 -5.36 -16.03 -9.88
N PHE A 202 -6.33 -16.33 -9.01
CA PHE A 202 -7.66 -15.72 -9.06
C PHE A 202 -7.59 -14.19 -8.91
N PHE A 203 -6.88 -13.68 -7.89
CA PHE A 203 -6.71 -12.24 -7.72
C PHE A 203 -5.87 -11.60 -8.82
N LEU A 204 -4.86 -12.30 -9.32
CA LEU A 204 -4.09 -11.85 -10.47
C LEU A 204 -4.97 -11.74 -11.72
N SER A 205 -5.86 -12.70 -11.95
CA SER A 205 -6.82 -12.66 -13.05
C SER A 205 -7.84 -11.53 -12.90
N LEU A 206 -8.34 -11.29 -11.67
CA LEU A 206 -9.19 -10.13 -11.36
C LEU A 206 -8.50 -8.78 -11.63
N PHE A 207 -7.19 -8.74 -11.64
CA PHE A 207 -6.44 -7.55 -12.05
C PHE A 207 -6.16 -7.54 -13.56
N LEU A 208 -5.58 -8.62 -14.09
CA LEU A 208 -5.11 -8.65 -15.49
C LEU A 208 -6.27 -8.58 -16.49
N VAL A 209 -7.36 -9.30 -16.25
CA VAL A 209 -8.50 -9.33 -17.19
C VAL A 209 -9.13 -7.93 -17.34
N PRO A 210 -9.55 -7.23 -16.26
CA PRO A 210 -10.04 -5.87 -16.39
C PRO A 210 -8.99 -4.89 -16.93
N TYR A 211 -7.71 -5.06 -16.57
CA TYR A 211 -6.64 -4.22 -17.10
C TYR A 211 -6.56 -4.30 -18.64
N PHE A 212 -6.53 -5.52 -19.20
CA PHE A 212 -6.47 -5.68 -20.65
C PHE A 212 -7.76 -5.23 -21.35
N ILE A 213 -8.93 -5.49 -20.77
CA ILE A 213 -10.21 -5.01 -21.29
C ILE A 213 -10.22 -3.48 -21.31
N ILE A 214 -9.85 -2.83 -20.21
CA ILE A 214 -9.82 -1.37 -20.13
C ILE A 214 -8.78 -0.80 -21.08
N LYS A 215 -7.58 -1.38 -21.16
CA LYS A 215 -6.55 -0.94 -22.10
C LYS A 215 -7.01 -1.00 -23.56
N ALA A 216 -7.85 -1.99 -23.88
CA ALA A 216 -8.38 -2.17 -25.24
C ALA A 216 -9.61 -1.30 -25.55
N THR A 217 -10.43 -0.98 -24.55
CA THR A 217 -11.77 -0.39 -24.76
C THR A 217 -11.92 1.01 -24.16
N TYR A 218 -11.11 1.37 -23.16
CA TYR A 218 -11.25 2.65 -22.48
C TYR A 218 -10.40 3.72 -23.15
N THR A 219 -11.09 4.72 -23.69
CA THR A 219 -10.46 5.97 -24.14
C THR A 219 -10.66 7.02 -23.05
N PRO A 220 -9.56 7.54 -22.44
CA PRO A 220 -9.67 8.65 -21.48
C PRO A 220 -10.41 9.83 -22.14
N PRO A 221 -11.17 10.63 -21.37
CA PRO A 221 -11.71 11.87 -21.90
C PRO A 221 -10.61 12.73 -22.54
N GLY A 222 -10.86 13.25 -23.74
CA GLY A 222 -9.87 14.03 -24.48
C GLY A 222 -9.36 15.26 -23.71
N GLU A 223 -10.18 15.78 -22.80
CA GLU A 223 -9.83 16.87 -21.89
C GLU A 223 -8.65 16.53 -20.98
N TRP A 224 -8.53 15.27 -20.52
CA TRP A 224 -7.38 14.86 -19.67
C TRP A 224 -6.07 14.89 -20.44
N GLU A 225 -6.11 14.46 -21.71
CA GLU A 225 -4.93 14.47 -22.57
C GLU A 225 -4.51 15.91 -22.92
N THR A 226 -5.47 16.79 -23.21
CA THR A 226 -5.19 18.20 -23.50
C THR A 226 -4.66 18.93 -22.27
N THR A 227 -5.24 18.70 -21.10
CA THR A 227 -4.76 19.26 -19.83
C THR A 227 -3.34 18.80 -19.51
N MET A 228 -3.08 17.48 -19.63
CA MET A 228 -1.73 16.94 -19.39
C MET A 228 -0.70 17.46 -20.42
N ARG A 229 -1.06 17.63 -21.69
CA ARG A 229 -0.17 18.18 -22.72
C ARG A 229 0.15 19.66 -22.52
N GLY A 230 -0.73 20.41 -21.85
CA GLY A 230 -0.49 21.80 -21.45
C GLY A 230 0.61 21.96 -20.40
N HIS A 231 0.98 20.88 -19.70
CA HIS A 231 2.09 20.89 -18.75
C HIS A 231 3.41 20.54 -19.46
N ASP A 232 4.43 21.40 -19.34
CA ASP A 232 5.73 21.28 -20.05
C ASP A 232 6.46 19.96 -19.85
N HIS A 233 6.15 19.22 -18.79
CA HIS A 233 6.81 17.97 -18.39
C HIS A 233 6.10 16.69 -18.87
N TRP A 234 5.00 16.77 -19.56
CA TRP A 234 4.26 15.61 -20.10
C TRP A 234 5.10 14.75 -21.05
N LYS A 235 6.05 15.35 -21.80
CA LYS A 235 6.85 14.69 -22.82
C LYS A 235 8.01 13.85 -22.28
N LEU A 236 8.25 13.82 -20.96
CA LEU A 236 9.43 13.19 -20.34
C LEU A 236 9.17 11.76 -19.83
N LYS A 237 8.09 11.13 -20.23
CA LYS A 237 7.80 9.72 -20.04
C LYS A 237 7.19 9.16 -21.32
#